data_5230f13ba377d5bd64ae754aa92e3780
#
_entry.id   5230f13ba377d5bd64ae754aa92e3780
#
_cell.length_a   1.000
_cell.length_b   1.000
_cell.length_c   1.000
_cell.angle_alpha   90.00
_cell.angle_beta   90.00
_cell.angle_gamma   90.00
#
_symmetry.space_group_name_H-M   'P 1'
#
loop_
_entity.id
_entity.type
_entity.pdbx_description
1 polymer ?
#
loop_
_entity_poly.entity_id
_entity_poly.type
_entity_poly.pdbx_seq_one_letter_code
_entity_poly.pdbx_strand_id
1 'polypeptide(L)'
;MIKPEDILKVTLEVRRELGYHTVSTPNILSVRLDEEEDKMYILCGDRPDRAVLMGPGGRVLVELMKRLNVKVIVVRTLTDVLVRAERIRQALDSARKLLDEVSSSNVRKLLKERLIPIAEEELKDPIKRRIPKFEDLDVDVAVAFSGGVDSAATLVYAKMLGLHVTSITVYPGPFIIPEHAERVVKEFTEKVGVDCVFVKPTSSFDNIISKAMAGHIMPCKRCHEIVERTVYDEVSRRNIEVVFFGDMLPTGCHSIRCVNDIVRVNFPAFLALTKTDTIIISKQHGYPDVKLKYGCPLLRVVLKRHKHLRLAAIQRVLREARAGVLEPNQALKLIKSVIAL
;
A
#
# COMPACT_ATOMS: atom_id res chain seq x y z
N MET A 1 -8.84 26.29 -19.97
CA MET A 1 -8.06 25.70 -18.87
C MET A 1 -8.68 26.15 -17.55
N ILE A 2 -9.12 25.23 -16.70
CA ILE A 2 -9.76 25.56 -15.40
C ILE A 2 -8.68 26.08 -14.46
N LYS A 3 -8.92 27.25 -13.86
CA LYS A 3 -7.96 27.91 -12.94
C LYS A 3 -8.26 27.56 -11.48
N PRO A 4 -7.26 27.65 -10.58
CA PRO A 4 -7.46 27.47 -9.14
C PRO A 4 -8.59 28.31 -8.56
N GLU A 5 -8.74 29.57 -9.02
CA GLU A 5 -9.78 30.50 -8.59
C GLU A 5 -11.18 30.02 -8.94
N ASP A 6 -11.35 29.35 -10.09
CA ASP A 6 -12.64 28.79 -10.52
C ASP A 6 -13.06 27.65 -9.59
N ILE A 7 -12.12 26.76 -9.27
CA ILE A 7 -12.36 25.65 -8.32
C ILE A 7 -12.68 26.19 -6.93
N LEU A 8 -11.94 27.21 -6.49
CA LEU A 8 -12.18 27.86 -5.21
C LEU A 8 -13.61 28.41 -5.12
N LYS A 9 -14.02 29.17 -6.15
CA LYS A 9 -15.37 29.78 -6.22
C LYS A 9 -16.45 28.72 -6.12
N VAL A 10 -16.37 27.68 -6.98
CA VAL A 10 -17.36 26.59 -6.98
C VAL A 10 -17.33 25.81 -5.65
N THR A 11 -16.17 25.61 -5.05
CA THR A 11 -16.06 24.95 -3.74
C THR A 11 -16.81 25.73 -2.65
N LEU A 12 -16.62 27.04 -2.59
CA LEU A 12 -17.28 27.89 -1.59
C LEU A 12 -18.79 27.97 -1.80
N GLU A 13 -19.25 28.00 -3.05
CA GLU A 13 -20.68 27.93 -3.40
C GLU A 13 -21.31 26.60 -2.94
N VAL A 14 -20.70 25.47 -3.30
CA VAL A 14 -21.15 24.13 -2.89
C VAL A 14 -21.20 24.01 -1.36
N ARG A 15 -20.18 24.49 -0.66
CA ARG A 15 -20.16 24.45 0.81
C ARG A 15 -21.30 25.24 1.42
N ARG A 16 -21.59 26.44 0.88
CA ARG A 16 -22.70 27.29 1.33
C ARG A 16 -24.05 26.59 1.15
N GLU A 17 -24.27 26.00 -0.02
CA GLU A 17 -25.52 25.30 -0.32
C GLU A 17 -25.74 24.04 0.54
N LEU A 18 -24.63 23.35 0.88
CA LEU A 18 -24.65 22.19 1.79
C LEU A 18 -24.72 22.60 3.28
N GLY A 19 -24.77 23.89 3.60
CA GLY A 19 -24.78 24.39 4.97
C GLY A 19 -23.49 24.20 5.75
N TYR A 20 -22.34 24.08 5.05
CA TYR A 20 -21.03 23.89 5.70
C TYR A 20 -20.32 25.22 5.93
N HIS A 21 -20.02 25.54 7.18
CA HIS A 21 -19.16 26.66 7.50
C HIS A 21 -17.75 26.47 6.95
N THR A 22 -17.18 27.56 6.40
CA THR A 22 -15.79 27.60 5.94
C THR A 22 -15.00 28.47 6.90
N VAL A 23 -14.15 27.86 7.71
CA VAL A 23 -13.32 28.58 8.71
C VAL A 23 -12.17 29.32 8.04
N SER A 24 -11.61 28.76 6.96
CA SER A 24 -10.53 29.36 6.19
C SER A 24 -10.71 29.06 4.70
N THR A 25 -10.28 29.99 3.87
CA THR A 25 -10.23 29.79 2.41
C THR A 25 -9.13 28.80 2.07
N PRO A 26 -9.45 27.70 1.33
CA PRO A 26 -8.42 26.72 0.99
C PRO A 26 -7.43 27.29 -0.03
N ASN A 27 -6.15 27.00 0.17
CA ASN A 27 -5.08 27.36 -0.74
C ASN A 27 -4.96 26.32 -1.85
N ILE A 28 -5.47 26.62 -3.05
CA ILE A 28 -5.38 25.77 -4.24
C ILE A 28 -4.19 26.24 -5.07
N LEU A 29 -3.18 25.41 -5.22
CA LEU A 29 -1.92 25.74 -5.88
C LEU A 29 -1.95 25.46 -7.39
N SER A 30 -2.56 24.37 -7.81
CA SER A 30 -2.72 24.03 -9.23
C SER A 30 -3.91 23.11 -9.48
N VAL A 31 -4.41 23.18 -10.72
CA VAL A 31 -5.46 22.30 -11.23
C VAL A 31 -5.01 21.76 -12.58
N ARG A 32 -5.11 20.45 -12.79
CA ARG A 32 -4.79 19.78 -14.05
C ARG A 32 -5.93 18.85 -14.43
N LEU A 33 -6.40 18.92 -15.66
CA LEU A 33 -7.35 17.99 -16.24
C LEU A 33 -6.59 16.95 -17.06
N ASP A 34 -6.85 15.70 -16.81
CA ASP A 34 -6.43 14.58 -17.63
C ASP A 34 -7.62 14.15 -18.48
N GLU A 35 -7.63 14.60 -19.74
CA GLU A 35 -8.74 14.36 -20.67
C GLU A 35 -8.86 12.87 -21.05
N GLU A 36 -7.73 12.14 -21.11
CA GLU A 36 -7.73 10.72 -21.46
C GLU A 36 -8.43 9.86 -20.40
N GLU A 37 -8.20 10.18 -19.13
CA GLU A 37 -8.75 9.42 -18.00
C GLU A 37 -10.01 10.08 -17.41
N ASP A 38 -10.43 11.26 -17.92
CA ASP A 38 -11.50 12.09 -17.38
C ASP A 38 -11.33 12.32 -15.85
N LYS A 39 -10.08 12.68 -15.48
CA LYS A 39 -9.67 12.93 -14.10
C LYS A 39 -9.14 14.34 -13.91
N MET A 40 -9.56 14.98 -12.83
CA MET A 40 -9.01 16.27 -12.42
C MET A 40 -8.10 16.09 -11.21
N TYR A 41 -6.90 16.62 -11.28
CA TYR A 41 -5.94 16.67 -10.17
C TYR A 41 -5.90 18.07 -9.58
N ILE A 42 -6.21 18.19 -8.29
CA ILE A 42 -6.14 19.44 -7.54
C ILE A 42 -5.01 19.32 -6.53
N LEU A 43 -4.01 20.20 -6.63
CA LEU A 43 -2.96 20.35 -5.64
C LEU A 43 -3.32 21.52 -4.71
N CYS A 44 -3.41 21.25 -3.43
CA CYS A 44 -3.61 22.27 -2.38
C CYS A 44 -2.41 22.34 -1.44
N GLY A 45 -2.36 23.38 -0.61
CA GLY A 45 -1.22 23.62 0.26
C GLY A 45 -1.01 22.53 1.29
N ASP A 46 -2.01 22.28 2.15
CA ASP A 46 -1.88 21.29 3.22
C ASP A 46 -3.22 20.59 3.51
N ARG A 47 -3.22 19.70 4.49
CA ARG A 47 -4.36 18.86 4.89
C ARG A 47 -5.62 19.65 5.29
N PRO A 48 -5.55 20.81 5.98
CA PRO A 48 -6.72 21.64 6.20
C PRO A 48 -7.39 22.09 4.89
N ASP A 49 -6.62 22.50 3.89
CA ASP A 49 -7.13 22.91 2.58
C ASP A 49 -7.84 21.73 1.88
N ARG A 50 -7.20 20.55 1.91
CA ARG A 50 -7.79 19.32 1.41
C ARG A 50 -9.12 18.99 2.12
N ALA A 51 -9.17 19.17 3.44
CA ALA A 51 -10.38 18.91 4.21
C ALA A 51 -11.56 19.83 3.79
N VAL A 52 -11.28 21.08 3.45
CA VAL A 52 -12.28 22.02 2.92
C VAL A 52 -12.81 21.56 1.56
N LEU A 53 -11.90 21.16 0.64
CA LEU A 53 -12.24 20.66 -0.70
C LEU A 53 -13.03 19.34 -0.65
N MET A 54 -12.68 18.44 0.27
CA MET A 54 -13.38 17.16 0.44
C MET A 54 -14.75 17.32 1.09
N GLY A 55 -14.84 18.18 2.11
CA GLY A 55 -16.02 18.32 2.95
C GLY A 55 -16.31 17.08 3.81
N PRO A 56 -17.30 17.17 4.74
CA PRO A 56 -17.72 16.05 5.58
C PRO A 56 -18.18 14.85 4.73
N GLY A 57 -17.55 13.69 4.94
CA GLY A 57 -17.87 12.47 4.20
C GLY A 57 -17.59 12.52 2.69
N GLY A 58 -16.83 13.51 2.21
CA GLY A 58 -16.52 13.68 0.79
C GLY A 58 -17.64 14.36 -0.03
N ARG A 59 -18.68 14.88 0.62
CA ARG A 59 -19.88 15.43 -0.06
C ARG A 59 -19.56 16.63 -0.95
N VAL A 60 -18.66 17.51 -0.53
CA VAL A 60 -18.25 18.66 -1.35
C VAL A 60 -17.58 18.19 -2.62
N LEU A 61 -16.68 17.21 -2.50
CA LEU A 61 -15.97 16.64 -3.65
C LEU A 61 -16.93 16.00 -4.66
N VAL A 62 -17.92 15.23 -4.18
CA VAL A 62 -18.93 14.61 -5.05
C VAL A 62 -19.74 15.67 -5.81
N GLU A 63 -20.10 16.76 -5.15
CA GLU A 63 -20.84 17.84 -5.80
C GLU A 63 -19.97 18.62 -6.79
N LEU A 64 -18.69 18.82 -6.47
CA LEU A 64 -17.71 19.39 -7.41
C LEU A 64 -17.56 18.52 -8.68
N MET A 65 -17.47 17.19 -8.54
CA MET A 65 -17.42 16.28 -9.69
C MET A 65 -18.60 16.47 -10.62
N LYS A 66 -19.83 16.58 -10.08
CA LYS A 66 -21.04 16.80 -10.87
C LYS A 66 -21.02 18.13 -11.60
N ARG A 67 -20.69 19.24 -10.90
CA ARG A 67 -20.69 20.58 -11.49
C ARG A 67 -19.62 20.80 -12.54
N LEU A 68 -18.46 20.19 -12.33
CA LEU A 68 -17.33 20.26 -13.25
C LEU A 68 -17.41 19.21 -14.36
N ASN A 69 -18.42 18.33 -14.31
CA ASN A 69 -18.62 17.24 -15.27
C ASN A 69 -17.35 16.38 -15.47
N VAL A 70 -16.73 15.96 -14.36
CA VAL A 70 -15.57 15.08 -14.35
C VAL A 70 -15.87 13.80 -13.58
N LYS A 71 -15.34 12.65 -14.06
CA LYS A 71 -15.58 11.36 -13.40
C LYS A 71 -14.90 11.24 -12.05
N VAL A 72 -13.70 11.79 -11.94
CA VAL A 72 -12.88 11.65 -10.74
C VAL A 72 -12.13 12.96 -10.44
N ILE A 73 -12.18 13.41 -9.19
CA ILE A 73 -11.31 14.47 -8.68
C ILE A 73 -10.35 13.88 -7.66
N VAL A 74 -9.06 14.04 -7.89
CA VAL A 74 -7.97 13.63 -6.99
C VAL A 74 -7.41 14.87 -6.31
N VAL A 75 -7.60 14.99 -5.00
CA VAL A 75 -7.04 16.12 -4.22
C VAL A 75 -5.76 15.64 -3.53
N ARG A 76 -4.66 16.32 -3.81
CA ARG A 76 -3.34 16.08 -3.18
C ARG A 76 -2.91 17.32 -2.42
N THR A 77 -2.18 17.14 -1.33
CA THR A 77 -1.51 18.25 -0.62
C THR A 77 -0.05 18.37 -1.07
N LEU A 78 0.47 19.55 -1.11
CA LEU A 78 1.88 19.78 -1.43
C LEU A 78 2.79 19.05 -0.44
N THR A 79 2.46 19.10 0.86
CA THR A 79 3.23 18.41 1.90
C THR A 79 3.29 16.89 1.68
N ASP A 80 2.16 16.24 1.37
CA ASP A 80 2.13 14.80 1.10
C ASP A 80 2.90 14.45 -0.18
N VAL A 81 2.81 15.30 -1.23
CA VAL A 81 3.54 15.13 -2.50
C VAL A 81 5.06 15.24 -2.29
N LEU A 82 5.52 16.25 -1.53
CA LEU A 82 6.94 16.43 -1.23
C LEU A 82 7.52 15.27 -0.39
N VAL A 83 6.78 14.83 0.64
CA VAL A 83 7.20 13.68 1.46
C VAL A 83 7.26 12.40 0.62
N ARG A 84 6.28 12.20 -0.27
CA ARG A 84 6.27 11.06 -1.18
C ARG A 84 7.47 11.09 -2.13
N ALA A 85 7.71 12.23 -2.78
CA ALA A 85 8.84 12.39 -3.70
C ALA A 85 10.18 12.11 -2.99
N GLU A 86 10.36 12.61 -1.77
CA GLU A 86 11.57 12.38 -0.98
C GLU A 86 11.76 10.89 -0.65
N ARG A 87 10.71 10.18 -0.26
CA ARG A 87 10.79 8.74 0.00
C ARG A 87 11.17 7.94 -1.24
N ILE A 88 10.60 8.28 -2.40
CA ILE A 88 10.94 7.62 -3.67
C ILE A 88 12.38 7.94 -4.05
N ARG A 89 12.87 9.17 -3.83
CA ARG A 89 14.26 9.54 -4.08
C ARG A 89 15.22 8.70 -3.25
N GLN A 90 14.96 8.56 -1.94
CA GLN A 90 15.77 7.70 -1.06
C GLN A 90 15.72 6.22 -1.47
N ALA A 91 14.56 5.73 -1.91
CA ALA A 91 14.42 4.36 -2.43
C ALA A 91 15.22 4.17 -3.73
N LEU A 92 15.19 5.15 -4.62
CA LEU A 92 15.96 5.18 -5.87
C LEU A 92 17.47 5.19 -5.60
N ASP A 93 17.93 6.01 -4.65
CA ASP A 93 19.34 6.05 -4.25
C ASP A 93 19.80 4.71 -3.68
N SER A 94 18.96 4.04 -2.89
CA SER A 94 19.25 2.69 -2.38
C SER A 94 19.27 1.64 -3.49
N ALA A 95 18.37 1.73 -4.47
CA ALA A 95 18.36 0.83 -5.62
C ALA A 95 19.63 1.01 -6.50
N ARG A 96 20.09 2.25 -6.68
CA ARG A 96 21.35 2.55 -7.40
C ARG A 96 22.57 2.02 -6.66
N LYS A 97 22.67 2.23 -5.35
CA LYS A 97 23.75 1.64 -4.53
C LYS A 97 23.76 0.12 -4.62
N LEU A 98 22.59 -0.50 -4.48
CA LEU A 98 22.45 -1.94 -4.60
C LEU A 98 22.89 -2.44 -5.99
N LEU A 99 22.58 -1.69 -7.06
CA LEU A 99 23.01 -2.01 -8.43
C LEU A 99 24.56 -2.08 -8.56
N ASP A 100 25.28 -1.23 -7.83
CA ASP A 100 26.75 -1.22 -7.84
C ASP A 100 27.33 -2.39 -7.01
N GLU A 101 26.62 -2.85 -6.00
CA GLU A 101 27.06 -3.90 -5.06
C GLU A 101 26.75 -5.33 -5.54
N VAL A 102 25.63 -5.53 -6.26
CA VAL A 102 25.20 -6.88 -6.64
C VAL A 102 25.95 -7.42 -7.85
N SER A 103 26.33 -8.70 -7.79
CA SER A 103 26.97 -9.41 -8.89
C SER A 103 25.99 -10.12 -9.82
N SER A 104 24.81 -10.50 -9.34
CA SER A 104 23.79 -11.21 -10.12
C SER A 104 23.33 -10.42 -11.34
N SER A 105 23.39 -11.04 -12.52
CA SER A 105 22.91 -10.45 -13.77
C SER A 105 21.40 -10.19 -13.77
N ASN A 106 20.63 -11.12 -13.18
CA ASN A 106 19.17 -11.01 -13.09
C ASN A 106 18.74 -9.85 -12.18
N VAL A 107 19.37 -9.73 -11.02
CA VAL A 107 19.13 -8.61 -10.10
C VAL A 107 19.50 -7.28 -10.75
N ARG A 108 20.68 -7.22 -11.41
CA ARG A 108 21.11 -6.02 -12.14
C ARG A 108 20.13 -5.62 -13.25
N LYS A 109 19.64 -6.62 -14.00
CA LYS A 109 18.65 -6.42 -15.06
C LYS A 109 17.33 -5.87 -14.50
N LEU A 110 16.81 -6.47 -13.41
CA LEU A 110 15.63 -5.98 -12.72
C LEU A 110 15.79 -4.53 -12.24
N LEU A 111 16.89 -4.21 -11.59
CA LEU A 111 17.16 -2.86 -11.08
C LEU A 111 17.22 -1.84 -12.22
N LYS A 112 18.01 -2.11 -13.27
CA LYS A 112 18.23 -1.19 -14.40
C LYS A 112 16.98 -0.98 -15.25
N GLU A 113 16.24 -2.06 -15.55
CA GLU A 113 15.22 -2.04 -16.55
C GLU A 113 13.81 -1.88 -15.96
N ARG A 114 13.64 -2.00 -14.64
CA ARG A 114 12.32 -1.93 -13.99
C ARG A 114 12.29 -1.02 -12.78
N LEU A 115 13.01 -1.34 -11.70
CA LEU A 115 12.85 -0.65 -10.42
C LEU A 115 13.36 0.80 -10.47
N ILE A 116 14.50 1.04 -11.07
CA ILE A 116 15.02 2.41 -11.25
C ILE A 116 14.13 3.22 -12.18
N PRO A 117 13.79 2.75 -13.40
CA PRO A 117 12.92 3.49 -14.31
C PRO A 117 11.54 3.82 -13.75
N ILE A 118 10.88 2.89 -13.04
CA ILE A 118 9.56 3.18 -12.46
C ILE A 118 9.64 4.22 -11.35
N ALA A 119 10.70 4.20 -10.53
CA ALA A 119 10.90 5.21 -9.49
C ALA A 119 11.21 6.59 -10.09
N GLU A 120 11.99 6.65 -11.14
CA GLU A 120 12.28 7.89 -11.89
C GLU A 120 11.02 8.46 -12.54
N GLU A 121 10.18 7.61 -13.13
CA GLU A 121 8.92 8.03 -13.74
C GLU A 121 7.95 8.62 -12.69
N GLU A 122 7.84 7.97 -11.52
CA GLU A 122 7.04 8.48 -10.40
C GLU A 122 7.55 9.84 -9.86
N LEU A 123 8.85 10.13 -9.99
CA LEU A 123 9.44 11.41 -9.59
C LEU A 123 9.20 12.54 -10.59
N LYS A 124 8.98 12.24 -11.89
CA LYS A 124 8.69 13.27 -12.91
C LYS A 124 7.37 13.97 -12.64
N ASP A 125 6.35 13.24 -12.21
CA ASP A 125 5.07 13.82 -11.81
C ASP A 125 4.50 13.14 -10.55
N PRO A 126 4.95 13.55 -9.35
CA PRO A 126 4.53 12.91 -8.11
C PRO A 126 3.05 13.21 -7.72
N ILE A 127 2.34 14.05 -8.49
CA ILE A 127 0.91 14.32 -8.30
C ILE A 127 0.08 13.23 -8.98
N LYS A 128 0.44 12.90 -10.22
CA LYS A 128 -0.23 11.88 -11.02
C LYS A 128 0.53 10.56 -10.91
N ARG A 129 -0.17 9.50 -10.54
CA ARG A 129 0.42 8.17 -10.51
C ARG A 129 0.19 7.50 -11.85
N ARG A 130 1.26 7.20 -12.56
CA ARG A 130 1.25 6.41 -13.79
C ARG A 130 1.96 5.09 -13.55
N ILE A 131 1.32 4.01 -13.96
CA ILE A 131 1.96 2.70 -13.97
C ILE A 131 2.25 2.38 -15.43
N PRO A 132 3.50 2.50 -15.87
CA PRO A 132 3.86 2.11 -17.24
C PRO A 132 3.64 0.61 -17.41
N LYS A 133 3.18 0.20 -18.58
CA LYS A 133 3.24 -1.19 -19.00
C LYS A 133 4.64 -1.46 -19.53
N PHE A 134 5.23 -2.50 -18.99
CA PHE A 134 6.52 -2.99 -19.47
C PHE A 134 6.33 -4.24 -20.31
N GLU A 135 7.20 -4.44 -21.29
CA GLU A 135 7.33 -5.71 -22.00
C GLU A 135 7.86 -6.79 -21.05
N ASP A 136 7.73 -8.06 -21.44
CA ASP A 136 8.23 -9.17 -20.64
C ASP A 136 9.73 -9.06 -20.43
N LEU A 137 10.15 -9.32 -19.21
CA LEU A 137 11.54 -9.38 -18.77
C LEU A 137 11.80 -10.77 -18.21
N ASP A 138 12.76 -11.49 -18.81
CA ASP A 138 13.19 -12.80 -18.36
C ASP A 138 13.96 -12.68 -17.03
N VAL A 139 13.21 -12.49 -15.94
CA VAL A 139 13.68 -12.43 -14.55
C VAL A 139 12.63 -13.04 -13.64
N ASP A 140 13.04 -14.07 -12.91
CA ASP A 140 12.22 -14.73 -11.90
C ASP A 140 12.20 -13.92 -10.59
N VAL A 141 11.01 -13.70 -10.06
CA VAL A 141 10.80 -13.05 -8.76
C VAL A 141 9.76 -13.81 -7.93
N ALA A 142 9.93 -13.77 -6.62
CA ALA A 142 8.90 -14.23 -5.70
C ALA A 142 8.09 -13.03 -5.18
N VAL A 143 6.79 -13.25 -4.91
CA VAL A 143 5.94 -12.31 -4.17
C VAL A 143 5.40 -12.99 -2.94
N ALA A 144 5.71 -12.46 -1.75
CA ALA A 144 5.14 -12.93 -0.49
C ALA A 144 3.66 -12.50 -0.42
N PHE A 145 2.76 -13.39 -0.80
CA PHE A 145 1.33 -13.12 -0.91
C PHE A 145 0.56 -13.67 0.29
N SER A 146 0.17 -12.82 1.20
CA SER A 146 -0.58 -13.18 2.40
C SER A 146 -2.11 -13.25 2.21
N GLY A 147 -2.61 -13.02 0.99
CA GLY A 147 -4.03 -12.81 0.73
C GLY A 147 -4.54 -11.45 1.20
N GLY A 148 -3.66 -10.53 1.62
CA GLY A 148 -4.00 -9.15 1.96
C GLY A 148 -3.93 -8.22 0.74
N VAL A 149 -4.67 -7.10 0.79
CA VAL A 149 -4.78 -6.16 -0.34
C VAL A 149 -3.43 -5.54 -0.75
N ASP A 150 -2.51 -5.33 0.19
CA ASP A 150 -1.20 -4.72 -0.12
C ASP A 150 -0.30 -5.70 -0.87
N SER A 151 -0.30 -6.96 -0.45
CA SER A 151 0.42 -8.02 -1.16
C SER A 151 -0.26 -8.38 -2.49
N ALA A 152 -1.59 -8.25 -2.60
CA ALA A 152 -2.30 -8.38 -3.88
C ALA A 152 -1.90 -7.28 -4.87
N ALA A 153 -1.82 -6.02 -4.41
CA ALA A 153 -1.30 -4.93 -5.22
C ALA A 153 0.14 -5.17 -5.67
N THR A 154 0.99 -5.69 -4.76
CA THR A 154 2.38 -6.04 -5.08
C THR A 154 2.47 -7.10 -6.17
N LEU A 155 1.59 -8.13 -6.11
CA LEU A 155 1.51 -9.18 -7.12
C LEU A 155 1.13 -8.62 -8.49
N VAL A 156 0.13 -7.74 -8.53
CA VAL A 156 -0.30 -7.06 -9.77
C VAL A 156 0.84 -6.21 -10.34
N TYR A 157 1.51 -5.42 -9.50
CA TYR A 157 2.63 -4.60 -9.97
C TYR A 157 3.78 -5.45 -10.51
N ALA A 158 4.13 -6.56 -9.86
CA ALA A 158 5.18 -7.45 -10.34
C ALA A 158 4.85 -8.00 -11.75
N LYS A 159 3.59 -8.36 -12.00
CA LYS A 159 3.12 -8.75 -13.35
C LYS A 159 3.16 -7.60 -14.34
N MET A 160 2.74 -6.40 -13.94
CA MET A 160 2.77 -5.20 -14.81
C MET A 160 4.21 -4.79 -15.18
N LEU A 161 5.18 -5.12 -14.34
CA LEU A 161 6.60 -4.96 -14.63
C LEU A 161 7.13 -6.01 -15.65
N GLY A 162 6.29 -6.92 -16.14
CA GLY A 162 6.67 -7.97 -17.08
C GLY A 162 7.59 -9.03 -16.49
N LEU A 163 7.46 -9.32 -15.18
CA LEU A 163 8.32 -10.30 -14.48
C LEU A 163 7.69 -11.69 -14.47
N HIS A 164 8.53 -12.73 -14.40
CA HIS A 164 8.11 -14.09 -14.13
C HIS A 164 7.86 -14.25 -12.63
N VAL A 165 6.60 -14.27 -12.22
CA VAL A 165 6.21 -14.16 -10.81
C VAL A 165 5.81 -15.51 -10.25
N THR A 166 6.43 -15.91 -9.12
CA THR A 166 5.96 -16.99 -8.25
C THR A 166 5.37 -16.40 -6.97
N SER A 167 4.10 -16.63 -6.72
CA SER A 167 3.43 -16.23 -5.47
C SER A 167 3.73 -17.25 -4.37
N ILE A 168 4.26 -16.81 -3.23
CA ILE A 168 4.52 -17.65 -2.05
C ILE A 168 3.57 -17.26 -0.93
N THR A 169 2.72 -18.20 -0.51
CA THR A 169 1.77 -18.04 0.58
C THR A 169 2.13 -18.96 1.72
N VAL A 170 2.53 -18.39 2.85
CA VAL A 170 2.77 -19.15 4.08
C VAL A 170 1.43 -19.34 4.79
N TYR A 171 1.03 -20.58 5.04
CA TYR A 171 -0.23 -20.93 5.70
C TYR A 171 0.01 -21.42 7.13
N PRO A 172 -0.08 -20.53 8.12
CA PRO A 172 0.16 -20.83 9.54
C PRO A 172 -1.05 -21.45 10.26
N GLY A 173 -2.11 -21.78 9.54
CA GLY A 173 -3.34 -22.32 10.08
C GLY A 173 -4.48 -21.32 10.23
N PRO A 174 -5.71 -21.81 10.50
CA PRO A 174 -6.95 -21.02 10.42
C PRO A 174 -7.06 -19.91 11.48
N PHE A 175 -6.32 -20.01 12.59
CA PHE A 175 -6.26 -18.95 13.62
C PHE A 175 -5.61 -17.65 13.13
N ILE A 176 -4.75 -17.72 12.10
CA ILE A 176 -4.00 -16.58 11.57
C ILE A 176 -4.52 -16.24 10.18
N ILE A 177 -4.59 -17.23 9.29
CA ILE A 177 -5.17 -17.10 7.94
C ILE A 177 -6.43 -17.98 7.88
N PRO A 178 -7.62 -17.38 7.85
CA PRO A 178 -8.85 -18.17 7.75
C PRO A 178 -9.00 -18.86 6.38
N GLU A 179 -9.72 -19.98 6.32
CA GLU A 179 -9.90 -20.78 5.10
C GLU A 179 -10.42 -19.97 3.89
N HIS A 180 -11.30 -18.98 4.14
CA HIS A 180 -11.76 -18.13 3.05
C HIS A 180 -10.63 -17.27 2.43
N ALA A 181 -9.58 -16.94 3.20
CA ALA A 181 -8.43 -16.20 2.67
C ALA A 181 -7.56 -17.09 1.75
N GLU A 182 -7.48 -18.39 2.04
CA GLU A 182 -6.83 -19.34 1.12
C GLU A 182 -7.56 -19.39 -0.24
N ARG A 183 -8.89 -19.40 -0.22
CA ARG A 183 -9.69 -19.32 -1.44
C ARG A 183 -9.43 -18.04 -2.21
N VAL A 184 -9.41 -16.88 -1.52
CA VAL A 184 -9.08 -15.58 -2.12
C VAL A 184 -7.70 -15.60 -2.77
N VAL A 185 -6.71 -16.23 -2.12
CA VAL A 185 -5.36 -16.36 -2.67
C VAL A 185 -5.41 -17.14 -3.99
N LYS A 186 -6.01 -18.35 -4.01
CA LYS A 186 -6.10 -19.20 -5.21
C LYS A 186 -6.82 -18.50 -6.36
N GLU A 187 -8.02 -17.97 -6.08
CA GLU A 187 -8.84 -17.30 -7.10
C GLU A 187 -8.14 -16.04 -7.66
N PHE A 188 -7.43 -15.30 -6.82
CA PHE A 188 -6.77 -14.08 -7.26
C PHE A 188 -5.50 -14.37 -8.05
N THR A 189 -4.67 -15.33 -7.63
CA THR A 189 -3.47 -15.73 -8.38
C THR A 189 -3.83 -16.32 -9.74
N GLU A 190 -4.90 -17.10 -9.83
CA GLU A 190 -5.44 -17.59 -11.10
C GLU A 190 -5.88 -16.46 -12.03
N LYS A 191 -6.64 -15.46 -11.51
CA LYS A 191 -7.07 -14.29 -12.28
C LYS A 191 -5.91 -13.45 -12.82
N VAL A 192 -4.85 -13.31 -12.03
CA VAL A 192 -3.65 -12.54 -12.41
C VAL A 192 -2.71 -13.36 -13.29
N GLY A 193 -2.92 -14.67 -13.40
CA GLY A 193 -2.08 -15.58 -14.17
C GLY A 193 -0.70 -15.76 -13.53
N VAL A 194 -0.68 -16.11 -12.24
CA VAL A 194 0.54 -16.28 -11.44
C VAL A 194 0.51 -17.62 -10.73
N ASP A 195 1.63 -18.34 -10.77
CA ASP A 195 1.80 -19.58 -10.02
C ASP A 195 1.74 -19.33 -8.52
N CYS A 196 0.99 -20.15 -7.79
CA CYS A 196 0.81 -20.03 -6.36
C CYS A 196 1.37 -21.23 -5.61
N VAL A 197 2.27 -20.98 -4.69
CA VAL A 197 2.90 -21.98 -3.83
C VAL A 197 2.48 -21.76 -2.39
N PHE A 198 1.81 -22.77 -1.82
CA PHE A 198 1.48 -22.79 -0.39
C PHE A 198 2.59 -23.49 0.38
N VAL A 199 3.13 -22.80 1.38
CA VAL A 199 4.25 -23.29 2.20
C VAL A 199 3.81 -23.40 3.66
N LYS A 200 4.14 -24.51 4.29
CA LYS A 200 3.97 -24.66 5.73
C LYS A 200 5.10 -23.88 6.44
N PRO A 201 4.80 -23.19 7.56
CA PRO A 201 5.82 -22.48 8.32
C PRO A 201 6.90 -23.43 8.84
N THR A 202 8.15 -22.96 8.79
CA THR A 202 9.33 -23.69 9.27
C THR A 202 9.37 -23.86 10.79
N SER A 203 8.55 -23.07 11.51
CA SER A 203 8.43 -23.14 12.98
C SER A 203 6.98 -23.10 13.38
N SER A 204 6.64 -23.80 14.50
CA SER A 204 5.28 -23.78 15.05
C SER A 204 4.91 -22.39 15.57
N PHE A 205 3.63 -22.03 15.39
CA PHE A 205 3.00 -20.84 15.95
C PHE A 205 2.45 -21.05 17.38
N ASP A 206 2.46 -22.28 17.90
CA ASP A 206 1.80 -22.64 19.17
C ASP A 206 2.28 -21.80 20.36
N ASN A 207 3.59 -21.59 20.48
CA ASN A 207 4.15 -20.77 21.54
C ASN A 207 3.71 -19.29 21.42
N ILE A 208 3.62 -18.77 20.19
CA ILE A 208 3.15 -17.40 19.95
C ILE A 208 1.68 -17.28 20.30
N ILE A 209 0.87 -18.24 19.85
CA ILE A 209 -0.57 -18.31 20.13
C ILE A 209 -0.79 -18.39 21.64
N SER A 210 -0.13 -19.31 22.34
CA SER A 210 -0.25 -19.49 23.80
C SER A 210 0.08 -18.20 24.57
N LYS A 211 1.25 -17.59 24.30
CA LYS A 211 1.67 -16.35 24.96
C LYS A 211 0.77 -15.15 24.63
N ALA A 212 0.28 -15.06 23.40
CA ALA A 212 -0.63 -14.01 22.99
C ALA A 212 -2.01 -14.19 23.65
N MET A 213 -2.53 -15.43 23.72
CA MET A 213 -3.78 -15.75 24.39
C MET A 213 -3.73 -15.51 25.89
N ALA A 214 -2.55 -15.65 26.51
CA ALA A 214 -2.30 -15.27 27.92
C ALA A 214 -2.12 -13.74 28.11
N GLY A 215 -2.07 -12.94 27.05
CA GLY A 215 -1.91 -11.48 27.13
C GLY A 215 -0.49 -10.99 27.36
N HIS A 216 0.49 -11.89 27.28
CA HIS A 216 1.88 -11.53 27.55
C HIS A 216 2.57 -10.82 26.39
N ILE A 217 2.09 -11.03 25.15
CA ILE A 217 2.70 -10.45 23.96
C ILE A 217 1.66 -10.02 22.91
N MET A 218 2.04 -9.02 22.09
CA MET A 218 1.42 -8.78 20.80
C MET A 218 2.01 -9.77 19.77
N PRO A 219 1.19 -10.62 19.11
CA PRO A 219 1.70 -11.72 18.29
C PRO A 219 2.38 -11.25 17.00
N CYS A 220 2.00 -10.09 16.47
CA CYS A 220 2.30 -9.67 15.09
C CYS A 220 3.78 -9.71 14.72
N LYS A 221 4.69 -9.20 15.59
CA LYS A 221 6.13 -9.17 15.30
C LYS A 221 6.67 -10.57 15.09
N ARG A 222 6.41 -11.48 16.04
CA ARG A 222 6.93 -12.86 16.01
C ARG A 222 6.30 -13.70 14.90
N CYS A 223 4.99 -13.51 14.65
CA CYS A 223 4.33 -14.13 13.50
C CYS A 223 4.99 -13.70 12.20
N HIS A 224 5.26 -12.40 12.05
CA HIS A 224 5.89 -11.86 10.86
C HIS A 224 7.31 -12.40 10.64
N GLU A 225 8.11 -12.52 11.70
CA GLU A 225 9.46 -13.10 11.66
C GLU A 225 9.45 -14.56 11.15
N ILE A 226 8.49 -15.39 11.60
CA ILE A 226 8.35 -16.78 11.12
C ILE A 226 7.92 -16.80 9.65
N VAL A 227 6.93 -15.97 9.27
CA VAL A 227 6.45 -15.89 7.89
C VAL A 227 7.58 -15.43 6.96
N GLU A 228 8.30 -14.37 7.32
CA GLU A 228 9.43 -13.89 6.52
C GLU A 228 10.50 -14.96 6.33
N ARG A 229 10.91 -15.63 7.42
CA ARG A 229 11.90 -16.70 7.36
C ARG A 229 11.44 -17.83 6.43
N THR A 230 10.19 -18.27 6.57
CA THR A 230 9.64 -19.31 5.70
C THR A 230 9.64 -18.90 4.21
N VAL A 231 9.33 -17.62 3.93
CA VAL A 231 9.41 -17.09 2.56
C VAL A 231 10.84 -17.13 2.05
N TYR A 232 11.82 -16.67 2.84
CA TYR A 232 13.23 -16.70 2.42
C TYR A 232 13.76 -18.12 2.19
N ASP A 233 13.40 -19.08 3.07
CA ASP A 233 13.79 -20.47 2.91
C ASP A 233 13.23 -21.06 1.60
N GLU A 234 11.98 -20.74 1.24
CA GLU A 234 11.37 -21.20 -0.01
C GLU A 234 11.96 -20.51 -1.24
N VAL A 235 12.25 -19.20 -1.15
CA VAL A 235 12.89 -18.42 -2.21
C VAL A 235 14.29 -18.98 -2.51
N SER A 236 15.09 -19.26 -1.46
CA SER A 236 16.41 -19.89 -1.59
C SER A 236 16.31 -21.29 -2.21
N ARG A 237 15.35 -22.12 -1.79
CA ARG A 237 15.14 -23.46 -2.33
C ARG A 237 14.82 -23.46 -3.84
N ARG A 238 14.22 -22.38 -4.32
CA ARG A 238 13.87 -22.18 -5.73
C ARG A 238 14.94 -21.46 -6.54
N ASN A 239 16.04 -21.09 -5.92
CA ASN A 239 17.10 -20.26 -6.53
C ASN A 239 16.57 -18.93 -7.08
N ILE A 240 15.55 -18.34 -6.45
CA ILE A 240 15.04 -17.01 -6.78
C ILE A 240 15.85 -15.99 -5.98
N GLU A 241 16.36 -14.98 -6.63
CA GLU A 241 17.26 -13.98 -6.03
C GLU A 241 16.51 -12.72 -5.54
N VAL A 242 15.22 -12.56 -5.88
CA VAL A 242 14.44 -11.36 -5.53
C VAL A 242 13.09 -11.75 -4.96
N VAL A 243 12.72 -11.12 -3.85
CA VAL A 243 11.41 -11.27 -3.24
C VAL A 243 10.74 -9.93 -2.97
N PHE A 244 9.49 -9.81 -3.40
CA PHE A 244 8.64 -8.65 -3.17
C PHE A 244 7.71 -8.89 -1.99
N PHE A 245 7.66 -7.92 -1.09
CA PHE A 245 6.73 -7.89 0.05
C PHE A 245 5.75 -6.74 -0.07
N GLY A 246 4.54 -6.95 0.47
CA GLY A 246 3.48 -5.95 0.53
C GLY A 246 3.60 -4.95 1.69
N ASP A 247 4.77 -4.83 2.31
CA ASP A 247 4.99 -3.94 3.45
C ASP A 247 5.00 -2.47 3.03
N MET A 248 4.26 -1.65 3.77
CA MET A 248 4.07 -0.23 3.44
C MET A 248 4.88 0.73 4.32
N LEU A 249 5.33 0.31 5.50
CA LEU A 249 6.04 1.18 6.44
C LEU A 249 7.54 1.34 6.19
N PRO A 250 8.28 0.32 5.72
CA PRO A 250 9.71 0.48 5.44
C PRO A 250 9.93 1.32 4.17
N THR A 251 9.70 2.63 4.25
CA THR A 251 9.82 3.58 3.13
C THR A 251 11.24 4.11 2.96
N GLY A 252 11.49 4.75 1.83
CA GLY A 252 12.78 5.35 1.52
C GLY A 252 13.90 4.30 1.44
N CYS A 253 15.02 4.55 2.10
CA CYS A 253 16.19 3.67 2.07
C CYS A 253 15.95 2.24 2.62
N HIS A 254 14.90 2.04 3.40
CA HIS A 254 14.55 0.72 3.92
C HIS A 254 13.61 -0.09 3.02
N SER A 255 13.16 0.49 1.92
CA SER A 255 12.21 -0.17 1.00
C SER A 255 12.83 -1.25 0.13
N ILE A 256 14.15 -1.18 -0.09
CA ILE A 256 14.93 -2.17 -0.83
C ILE A 256 16.23 -2.46 -0.10
N ARG A 257 16.60 -3.74 -0.01
CA ARG A 257 17.86 -4.18 0.64
C ARG A 257 18.20 -5.61 0.29
N CYS A 258 19.47 -5.98 0.42
CA CYS A 258 19.93 -7.36 0.38
C CYS A 258 19.80 -8.01 1.77
N VAL A 259 19.33 -9.26 1.81
CA VAL A 259 19.21 -10.09 3.02
C VAL A 259 19.62 -11.50 2.64
N ASN A 260 20.78 -11.98 3.14
CA ASN A 260 21.33 -13.32 2.82
C ASN A 260 21.33 -13.61 1.30
N ASP A 261 21.92 -12.71 0.52
CA ASP A 261 22.03 -12.77 -0.94
C ASP A 261 20.69 -12.69 -1.73
N ILE A 262 19.57 -12.50 -1.04
CA ILE A 262 18.28 -12.27 -1.65
C ILE A 262 17.94 -10.78 -1.56
N VAL A 263 17.56 -10.18 -2.68
CA VAL A 263 17.09 -8.81 -2.71
C VAL A 263 15.62 -8.76 -2.29
N ARG A 264 15.38 -8.11 -1.15
CA ARG A 264 14.04 -7.79 -0.66
C ARG A 264 13.59 -6.44 -1.17
N VAL A 265 12.40 -6.39 -1.75
CA VAL A 265 11.73 -5.16 -2.16
C VAL A 265 10.39 -5.07 -1.45
N ASN A 266 10.21 -4.09 -0.57
CA ASN A 266 8.91 -3.74 -0.02
C ASN A 266 8.21 -2.83 -1.03
N PHE A 267 7.57 -3.42 -2.04
CA PHE A 267 7.19 -2.70 -3.27
C PHE A 267 6.25 -1.52 -3.01
N PRO A 268 5.18 -1.63 -2.19
CA PRO A 268 4.35 -0.48 -1.87
C PRO A 268 5.12 0.65 -1.18
N ALA A 269 6.07 0.31 -0.31
CA ALA A 269 6.92 1.29 0.36
C ALA A 269 7.96 1.90 -0.58
N PHE A 270 8.47 1.15 -1.55
CA PHE A 270 9.43 1.59 -2.57
C PHE A 270 8.86 2.73 -3.42
N LEU A 271 7.61 2.64 -3.83
CA LEU A 271 6.89 3.68 -4.58
C LEU A 271 6.06 4.62 -3.69
N ALA A 272 6.24 4.54 -2.37
CA ALA A 272 5.46 5.31 -1.39
C ALA A 272 3.94 5.27 -1.68
N LEU A 273 3.40 4.06 -1.91
CA LEU A 273 1.97 3.84 -2.13
C LEU A 273 1.17 4.09 -0.86
N THR A 274 -0.04 4.63 -1.01
CA THR A 274 -1.03 4.70 0.07
C THR A 274 -1.90 3.45 0.09
N LYS A 275 -2.62 3.22 1.19
CA LYS A 275 -3.63 2.15 1.27
C LYS A 275 -4.72 2.29 0.20
N THR A 276 -5.06 3.51 -0.18
CA THR A 276 -6.01 3.79 -1.25
C THR A 276 -5.47 3.31 -2.60
N ASP A 277 -4.18 3.57 -2.88
CA ASP A 277 -3.55 3.12 -4.12
C ASP A 277 -3.55 1.58 -4.22
N THR A 278 -3.18 0.88 -3.14
CA THR A 278 -3.17 -0.59 -3.13
C THR A 278 -4.57 -1.19 -3.28
N ILE A 279 -5.59 -0.58 -2.69
CA ILE A 279 -6.99 -1.00 -2.87
C ILE A 279 -7.45 -0.80 -4.32
N ILE A 280 -7.15 0.34 -4.92
CA ILE A 280 -7.59 0.66 -6.28
C ILE A 280 -6.99 -0.35 -7.27
N ILE A 281 -5.67 -0.50 -7.28
CA ILE A 281 -4.99 -1.39 -8.23
C ILE A 281 -5.43 -2.86 -8.07
N SER A 282 -5.55 -3.33 -6.84
CA SER A 282 -6.00 -4.70 -6.58
C SER A 282 -7.43 -4.95 -7.09
N LYS A 283 -8.35 -4.00 -6.84
CA LYS A 283 -9.73 -4.10 -7.32
C LYS A 283 -9.84 -4.08 -8.84
N GLN A 284 -9.06 -3.24 -9.52
CA GLN A 284 -9.04 -3.18 -10.99
C GLN A 284 -8.64 -4.52 -11.63
N HIS A 285 -7.92 -5.37 -10.87
CA HIS A 285 -7.50 -6.71 -11.30
C HIS A 285 -8.33 -7.84 -10.65
N GLY A 286 -9.52 -7.51 -10.14
CA GLY A 286 -10.50 -8.51 -9.69
C GLY A 286 -10.31 -9.01 -8.25
N TYR A 287 -9.52 -8.29 -7.42
CA TYR A 287 -9.47 -8.57 -5.99
C TYR A 287 -10.81 -8.24 -5.32
N PRO A 288 -11.30 -9.09 -4.39
CA PRO A 288 -12.60 -8.88 -3.78
C PRO A 288 -12.66 -7.61 -2.92
N ASP A 289 -13.87 -7.14 -2.66
CA ASP A 289 -14.08 -5.95 -1.83
C ASP A 289 -13.50 -6.06 -0.43
N VAL A 290 -12.61 -5.12 -0.10
CA VAL A 290 -11.90 -5.10 1.17
C VAL A 290 -12.71 -4.34 2.22
N LYS A 291 -13.20 -5.06 3.22
CA LYS A 291 -13.64 -4.42 4.46
C LYS A 291 -12.41 -4.17 5.34
N LEU A 292 -12.01 -2.91 5.50
CA LEU A 292 -10.91 -2.54 6.41
C LEU A 292 -11.28 -2.93 7.85
N LYS A 293 -10.73 -4.05 8.30
CA LYS A 293 -10.81 -4.53 9.69
C LYS A 293 -9.41 -4.67 10.25
N TYR A 294 -9.23 -4.29 11.50
CA TYR A 294 -7.93 -4.42 12.15
C TYR A 294 -7.63 -5.86 12.57
N GLY A 295 -6.48 -6.35 12.13
CA GLY A 295 -5.89 -7.59 12.60
C GLY A 295 -6.49 -8.89 12.06
N CYS A 296 -5.70 -9.96 12.17
CA CYS A 296 -6.09 -11.33 11.88
C CYS A 296 -7.03 -11.89 12.99
N PRO A 297 -7.64 -13.08 12.79
CA PRO A 297 -8.50 -13.70 13.80
C PRO A 297 -7.84 -13.82 15.17
N LEU A 298 -6.61 -14.33 15.26
CA LEU A 298 -5.86 -14.43 16.52
C LEU A 298 -5.75 -13.07 17.22
N LEU A 299 -5.27 -12.05 16.51
CA LEU A 299 -5.08 -10.72 17.11
C LEU A 299 -6.40 -10.15 17.62
N ARG A 300 -7.50 -10.34 16.91
CA ARG A 300 -8.82 -9.85 17.35
C ARG A 300 -9.29 -10.54 18.62
N VAL A 301 -9.08 -11.84 18.76
CA VAL A 301 -9.39 -12.57 20.02
C VAL A 301 -8.53 -12.06 21.17
N VAL A 302 -7.23 -11.87 20.94
CA VAL A 302 -6.27 -11.34 21.93
C VAL A 302 -6.69 -9.94 22.40
N LEU A 303 -6.99 -9.02 21.47
CA LEU A 303 -7.40 -7.65 21.79
C LEU A 303 -8.77 -7.58 22.49
N LYS A 304 -9.67 -8.52 22.19
CA LYS A 304 -10.95 -8.64 22.90
C LYS A 304 -10.75 -9.04 24.37
N ARG A 305 -9.86 -10.00 24.63
CA ARG A 305 -9.56 -10.50 25.98
C ARG A 305 -8.69 -9.55 26.81
N HIS A 306 -7.70 -8.91 26.18
CA HIS A 306 -6.63 -8.15 26.83
C HIS A 306 -6.66 -6.68 26.40
N LYS A 307 -7.50 -5.89 27.08
CA LYS A 307 -7.73 -4.46 26.74
C LYS A 307 -6.45 -3.62 26.74
N HIS A 308 -5.46 -3.93 27.61
CA HIS A 308 -4.19 -3.19 27.68
C HIS A 308 -3.38 -3.27 26.37
N LEU A 309 -3.53 -4.34 25.57
CA LEU A 309 -2.86 -4.49 24.29
C LEU A 309 -3.48 -3.63 23.16
N ARG A 310 -4.69 -3.09 23.37
CA ARG A 310 -5.35 -2.23 22.38
C ARG A 310 -4.59 -0.94 22.11
N LEU A 311 -3.89 -0.40 23.11
CA LEU A 311 -3.07 0.81 22.94
C LEU A 311 -1.95 0.59 21.94
N ALA A 312 -1.27 -0.55 21.98
CA ALA A 312 -0.23 -0.90 20.99
C ALA A 312 -0.81 -1.04 19.57
N ALA A 313 -2.02 -1.61 19.45
CA ALA A 313 -2.73 -1.70 18.18
C ALA A 313 -3.09 -0.32 17.63
N ILE A 314 -3.62 0.57 18.45
CA ILE A 314 -3.95 1.96 18.07
C ILE A 314 -2.68 2.72 17.66
N GLN A 315 -1.60 2.58 18.43
CA GLN A 315 -0.32 3.22 18.13
C GLN A 315 0.23 2.77 16.75
N ARG A 316 0.05 1.51 16.37
CA ARG A 316 0.41 1.02 15.04
C ARG A 316 -0.39 1.74 13.95
N VAL A 317 -1.71 1.85 14.09
CA VAL A 317 -2.57 2.58 13.14
C VAL A 317 -2.14 4.04 13.02
N LEU A 318 -1.83 4.69 14.16
CA LEU A 318 -1.35 6.07 14.14
C LEU A 318 0.01 6.24 13.45
N ARG A 319 0.92 5.26 13.56
CA ARG A 319 2.18 5.27 12.80
C ARG A 319 1.92 5.19 11.29
N GLU A 320 1.02 4.32 10.86
CA GLU A 320 0.64 4.20 9.45
C GLU A 320 -0.02 5.50 8.92
N ALA A 321 -0.85 6.16 9.74
CA ALA A 321 -1.43 7.46 9.40
C ALA A 321 -0.38 8.58 9.32
N ARG A 322 0.57 8.65 10.29
CA ARG A 322 1.68 9.61 10.25
C ARG A 322 2.59 9.40 9.05
N ALA A 323 2.80 8.15 8.68
CA ALA A 323 3.56 7.80 7.50
C ALA A 323 2.83 8.13 6.17
N GLY A 324 1.59 8.63 6.21
CA GLY A 324 0.80 8.91 5.01
C GLY A 324 0.33 7.65 4.27
N VAL A 325 0.49 6.48 4.88
CA VAL A 325 0.01 5.19 4.34
C VAL A 325 -1.49 5.10 4.42
N LEU A 326 -2.06 5.51 5.57
CA LEU A 326 -3.50 5.55 5.82
C LEU A 326 -4.03 6.97 5.73
N GLU A 327 -5.15 7.13 5.04
CA GLU A 327 -5.95 8.34 5.13
C GLU A 327 -6.56 8.49 6.55
N PRO A 328 -6.78 9.71 7.04
CA PRO A 328 -7.34 9.95 8.39
C PRO A 328 -8.64 9.17 8.66
N ASN A 329 -9.53 9.11 7.67
CA ASN A 329 -10.79 8.37 7.78
C ASN A 329 -10.59 6.85 7.87
N GLN A 330 -9.59 6.31 7.17
CA GLN A 330 -9.23 4.90 7.24
C GLN A 330 -8.65 4.57 8.61
N ALA A 331 -7.73 5.41 9.11
CA ALA A 331 -7.15 5.26 10.45
C ALA A 331 -8.24 5.32 11.53
N LEU A 332 -9.15 6.27 11.46
CA LEU A 332 -10.27 6.39 12.41
C LEU A 332 -11.18 5.15 12.41
N LYS A 333 -11.51 4.60 11.23
CA LYS A 333 -12.28 3.36 11.12
C LYS A 333 -11.57 2.18 11.76
N LEU A 334 -10.25 2.04 11.55
CA LEU A 334 -9.45 0.98 12.14
C LEU A 334 -9.37 1.14 13.67
N ILE A 335 -9.12 2.35 14.18
CA ILE A 335 -9.10 2.64 15.63
C ILE A 335 -10.46 2.32 16.27
N LYS A 336 -11.56 2.77 15.67
CA LYS A 336 -12.92 2.42 16.16
C LYS A 336 -13.13 0.91 16.18
N SER A 337 -12.63 0.18 15.18
CA SER A 337 -12.73 -1.28 15.14
C SER A 337 -11.91 -1.98 16.24
N VAL A 338 -10.80 -1.39 16.69
CA VAL A 338 -10.00 -1.89 17.83
C VAL A 338 -10.70 -1.61 19.16
N ILE A 339 -11.30 -0.41 19.30
CA ILE A 339 -12.00 -0.02 20.53
C ILE A 339 -13.27 -0.87 20.74
N ALA A 340 -13.96 -1.20 19.66
CA ALA A 340 -15.20 -1.97 19.67
C ALA A 340 -15.00 -3.49 19.94
N LEU A 341 -13.75 -4.00 19.97
CA LEU A 341 -13.45 -5.38 20.36
C LEU A 341 -13.63 -5.59 21.85
#